data_e70abea2c981fbf65507847db0217586
#
_entry.id   e70abea2c981fbf65507847db0217586
#
_cell.length_a   1.000
_cell.length_b   1.000
_cell.length_c   1.000
_cell.angle_alpha   90.00
_cell.angle_beta   90.00
_cell.angle_gamma   90.00
#
_symmetry.space_group_name_H-M   'P 1'
#
loop_
_entity.id
_entity.type
_entity.pdbx_description
1 polymer ?
#
loop_
_entity_poly.entity_id
_entity_poly.type
_entity_poly.pdbx_seq_one_letter_code
_entity_poly.pdbx_strand_id
1 'polypeptide(L)'
;MRTHYPRTRHLPWSPGATADDLRVTDLSGLRGREVVVTEKLDGENTTLYADGLHARSPDSAHHPSRTWVKALQARIGPAIPRGWRVCGENMFARHSLPYDDLDSWFYGFSVWDADGRCLDWDRTVALLRGLGVPVPRVLWRGVFEERALRALRLDLARQEGYVVRVVDGFGAQEFGARVAKWVRAGHVTTGTHWMHAAVVENGLGARAPLWAVRSGAHAEIG
;
A
#
# COMPACT_ATOMS: atom_id res chain seq x y z
N MET A 1 10.06 -16.23 8.92
CA MET A 1 9.01 -15.85 9.87
C MET A 1 8.12 -14.80 9.22
N ARG A 2 6.79 -14.87 9.34
CA ARG A 2 5.87 -13.86 8.81
C ARG A 2 5.82 -12.67 9.75
N THR A 3 5.85 -11.44 9.20
CA THR A 3 5.95 -10.22 10.00
C THR A 3 4.83 -9.26 9.64
N HIS A 4 4.10 -8.74 10.63
CA HIS A 4 3.10 -7.70 10.44
C HIS A 4 3.69 -6.47 9.75
N TYR A 5 2.92 -5.84 8.85
CA TYR A 5 3.23 -4.48 8.43
C TYR A 5 2.91 -3.50 9.57
N PRO A 6 3.85 -2.61 9.95
CA PRO A 6 3.63 -1.71 11.08
C PRO A 6 2.42 -0.76 10.86
N ARG A 7 1.77 -0.33 11.95
CA ARG A 7 0.71 0.68 11.86
C ARG A 7 1.29 2.03 11.45
N THR A 8 0.88 2.55 10.31
CA THR A 8 1.25 3.89 9.86
C THR A 8 0.49 4.93 10.67
N ARG A 9 1.22 5.84 11.32
CA ARG A 9 0.65 6.91 12.14
C ARG A 9 0.09 8.01 11.27
N HIS A 10 -0.96 8.66 11.74
CA HIS A 10 -1.51 9.85 11.11
C HIS A 10 -0.60 11.07 11.33
N LEU A 11 -0.44 11.90 10.30
CA LEU A 11 0.14 13.24 10.45
C LEU A 11 -0.71 14.08 11.41
N PRO A 12 -0.12 15.06 12.13
CA PRO A 12 -0.86 15.87 13.09
C PRO A 12 -2.11 16.55 12.50
N TRP A 13 -2.07 16.90 11.21
CA TRP A 13 -3.14 17.57 10.46
C TRP A 13 -4.01 16.62 9.63
N SER A 14 -3.96 15.33 9.86
CA SER A 14 -4.81 14.36 9.17
C SER A 14 -6.23 14.39 9.75
N PRO A 15 -7.25 14.82 8.99
CA PRO A 15 -8.60 14.96 9.51
C PRO A 15 -9.35 13.63 9.67
N GLY A 16 -8.93 12.58 8.94
CA GLY A 16 -9.55 11.26 9.01
C GLY A 16 -9.07 10.39 10.18
N ALA A 17 -8.24 10.93 11.09
CA ALA A 17 -7.82 10.18 12.27
C ALA A 17 -8.92 10.20 13.34
N THR A 18 -9.28 9.02 13.84
CA THR A 18 -10.19 8.82 14.97
C THR A 18 -9.45 8.92 16.31
N ALA A 19 -10.18 8.81 17.43
CA ALA A 19 -9.59 8.83 18.78
C ALA A 19 -8.62 7.65 19.02
N ASP A 20 -8.87 6.51 18.38
CA ASP A 20 -8.07 5.29 18.55
C ASP A 20 -6.88 5.21 17.59
N ASP A 21 -6.75 6.17 16.68
CA ASP A 21 -5.67 6.19 15.72
C ASP A 21 -4.38 6.81 16.31
N LEU A 22 -3.26 6.16 16.00
CA LEU A 22 -1.96 6.69 16.38
C LEU A 22 -1.63 7.92 15.52
N ARG A 23 -1.24 9.02 16.17
CA ARG A 23 -0.73 10.23 15.53
C ARG A 23 0.77 10.38 15.72
N VAL A 24 1.41 10.99 14.73
CA VAL A 24 2.80 11.45 14.89
C VAL A 24 2.78 12.64 15.82
N THR A 25 3.56 12.57 16.91
CA THR A 25 3.71 13.66 17.88
C THR A 25 4.97 14.48 17.64
N ASP A 26 5.96 13.89 16.95
CA ASP A 26 7.23 14.52 16.61
C ASP A 26 7.59 14.25 15.15
N LEU A 27 7.82 15.31 14.39
CA LEU A 27 8.18 15.27 12.97
C LEU A 27 9.69 15.31 12.73
N SER A 28 10.52 15.26 13.79
CA SER A 28 11.99 15.29 13.68
C SER A 28 12.55 14.17 12.80
N GLY A 29 11.86 13.03 12.77
CA GLY A 29 12.21 11.90 11.93
C GLY A 29 12.03 12.14 10.42
N LEU A 30 11.28 13.18 10.02
CA LEU A 30 11.06 13.60 8.63
C LEU A 30 11.82 14.89 8.30
N ARG A 31 11.93 15.83 9.25
CA ARG A 31 12.56 17.14 9.02
C ARG A 31 14.00 17.03 8.53
N GLY A 32 14.35 17.85 7.54
CA GLY A 32 15.67 17.90 6.93
C GLY A 32 16.03 16.68 6.06
N ARG A 33 15.08 15.74 5.86
CA ARG A 33 15.26 14.55 5.02
C ARG A 33 14.51 14.69 3.72
N GLU A 34 15.05 14.09 2.67
CA GLU A 34 14.29 13.88 1.44
C GLU A 34 13.18 12.86 1.71
N VAL A 35 11.97 13.21 1.31
CA VAL A 35 10.79 12.34 1.42
C VAL A 35 10.10 12.20 0.07
N VAL A 36 9.41 11.10 -0.10
CA VAL A 36 8.46 10.88 -1.19
C VAL A 36 7.05 10.82 -0.60
N VAL A 37 6.13 11.46 -1.28
CA VAL A 37 4.69 11.45 -0.97
C VAL A 37 3.98 10.69 -2.07
N THR A 38 3.30 9.62 -1.71
CA THR A 38 2.54 8.80 -2.65
C THR A 38 1.06 8.86 -2.32
N GLU A 39 0.23 8.65 -3.33
CA GLU A 39 -1.20 8.44 -3.12
C GLU A 39 -1.42 7.29 -2.14
N LYS A 40 -2.33 7.49 -1.17
CA LYS A 40 -2.80 6.43 -0.32
C LYS A 40 -3.98 5.74 -1.00
N LEU A 41 -3.74 4.53 -1.45
CA LEU A 41 -4.75 3.66 -2.04
C LEU A 41 -5.62 3.05 -0.93
N ASP A 42 -6.90 2.83 -1.25
CA ASP A 42 -7.93 2.29 -0.35
C ASP A 42 -8.22 0.83 -0.69
N GLY A 43 -7.35 -0.05 -0.25
CA GLY A 43 -7.43 -1.49 -0.46
C GLY A 43 -7.02 -2.29 0.79
N GLU A 44 -6.54 -3.51 0.59
CA GLU A 44 -6.07 -4.37 1.67
C GLU A 44 -4.55 -4.41 1.71
N ASN A 45 -3.95 -3.97 2.83
CA ASN A 45 -2.52 -4.15 3.04
C ASN A 45 -2.14 -5.63 2.95
N THR A 46 -1.26 -5.96 2.02
CA THR A 46 -0.85 -7.34 1.72
C THR A 46 0.67 -7.42 1.60
N THR A 47 1.25 -8.46 2.20
CA THR A 47 2.69 -8.74 2.18
C THR A 47 2.96 -10.02 1.42
N LEU A 48 3.83 -9.94 0.41
CA LEU A 48 4.26 -11.04 -0.45
C LEU A 48 5.67 -11.50 -0.08
N TYR A 49 5.88 -12.81 -0.07
CA TYR A 49 7.16 -13.48 0.14
C TYR A 49 7.47 -14.44 -1.03
N ALA A 50 8.65 -14.98 -1.06
CA ALA A 50 9.01 -16.03 -2.02
C ALA A 50 8.05 -17.24 -1.96
N ASP A 51 7.55 -17.58 -0.78
CA ASP A 51 6.81 -18.81 -0.47
C ASP A 51 5.34 -18.57 -0.04
N GLY A 52 4.78 -17.39 -0.30
CA GLY A 52 3.38 -17.10 -0.01
C GLY A 52 3.12 -15.65 0.39
N LEU A 53 1.96 -15.40 0.97
CA LEU A 53 1.51 -14.06 1.34
C LEU A 53 0.64 -14.08 2.60
N HIS A 54 0.42 -12.91 3.16
CA HIS A 54 -0.64 -12.66 4.14
C HIS A 54 -1.18 -11.22 3.97
N ALA A 55 -2.39 -10.98 4.44
CA ALA A 55 -2.93 -9.64 4.59
C ALA A 55 -2.19 -8.91 5.74
N ARG A 56 -2.77 -7.85 6.29
CA ARG A 56 -2.13 -7.11 7.38
C ARG A 56 -1.75 -8.00 8.57
N SER A 57 -2.61 -8.95 8.94
CA SER A 57 -2.30 -9.97 9.96
C SER A 57 -1.69 -11.21 9.30
N PRO A 58 -0.56 -11.76 9.83
CA PRO A 58 0.00 -13.03 9.38
C PRO A 58 -0.99 -14.21 9.45
N ASP A 59 -1.94 -14.16 10.40
CA ASP A 59 -2.93 -15.19 10.64
C ASP A 59 -4.24 -14.95 9.84
N SER A 60 -4.22 -14.07 8.84
CA SER A 60 -5.40 -13.76 8.05
C SER A 60 -5.91 -14.99 7.29
N ALA A 61 -7.17 -15.36 7.54
CA ALA A 61 -7.86 -16.45 6.87
C ALA A 61 -7.97 -16.22 5.34
N HIS A 62 -8.26 -17.29 4.61
CA HIS A 62 -8.55 -17.16 3.18
C HIS A 62 -9.78 -16.27 2.95
N HIS A 63 -9.68 -15.38 1.96
CA HIS A 63 -10.80 -14.56 1.50
C HIS A 63 -10.77 -14.46 -0.03
N PRO A 64 -11.93 -14.47 -0.72
CA PRO A 64 -12.00 -14.41 -2.19
C PRO A 64 -11.30 -13.19 -2.79
N SER A 65 -11.31 -12.03 -2.10
CA SER A 65 -10.60 -10.82 -2.53
C SER A 65 -9.09 -11.00 -2.74
N ARG A 66 -8.52 -12.09 -2.23
CA ARG A 66 -7.09 -12.39 -2.33
C ARG A 66 -6.74 -13.40 -3.43
N THR A 67 -7.74 -13.88 -4.18
CA THR A 67 -7.50 -14.89 -5.24
C THR A 67 -6.52 -14.38 -6.27
N TRP A 68 -6.73 -13.16 -6.77
CA TRP A 68 -5.86 -12.57 -7.77
C TRP A 68 -4.43 -12.31 -7.25
N VAL A 69 -4.28 -11.74 -6.07
CA VAL A 69 -2.95 -11.46 -5.51
C VAL A 69 -2.18 -12.73 -5.13
N LYS A 70 -2.86 -13.85 -4.90
CA LYS A 70 -2.23 -15.17 -4.78
C LYS A 70 -1.61 -15.63 -6.10
N ALA A 71 -2.33 -15.43 -7.22
CA ALA A 71 -1.79 -15.73 -8.55
C ALA A 71 -0.59 -14.84 -8.89
N LEU A 72 -0.66 -13.54 -8.54
CA LEU A 72 0.48 -12.64 -8.65
C LEU A 72 1.67 -13.15 -7.83
N GLN A 73 1.45 -13.50 -6.56
CA GLN A 73 2.51 -13.99 -5.67
C GLN A 73 3.15 -15.28 -6.24
N ALA A 74 2.36 -16.23 -6.71
CA ALA A 74 2.89 -17.45 -7.33
C ALA A 74 3.79 -17.14 -8.54
N ARG A 75 3.47 -16.11 -9.31
CA ARG A 75 4.23 -15.66 -10.47
C ARG A 75 5.54 -14.97 -10.08
N ILE A 76 5.52 -14.03 -9.14
CA ILE A 76 6.69 -13.20 -8.80
C ILE A 76 7.49 -13.74 -7.62
N GLY A 77 6.90 -14.63 -6.81
CA GLY A 77 7.53 -15.19 -5.61
C GLY A 77 8.93 -15.76 -5.83
N PRO A 78 9.17 -16.55 -6.90
CA PRO A 78 10.51 -17.07 -7.20
C PRO A 78 11.59 -15.99 -7.39
N ALA A 79 11.19 -14.76 -7.75
CA ALA A 79 12.10 -13.61 -7.93
C ALA A 79 12.25 -12.74 -6.65
N ILE A 80 11.47 -13.01 -5.61
CA ILE A 80 11.65 -12.35 -4.31
C ILE A 80 12.74 -13.10 -3.55
N PRO A 81 13.85 -12.44 -3.12
CA PRO A 81 14.91 -13.11 -2.37
C PRO A 81 14.37 -13.75 -1.08
N ARG A 82 14.92 -14.86 -0.68
CA ARG A 82 14.54 -15.54 0.57
C ARG A 82 14.72 -14.63 1.77
N GLY A 83 13.73 -14.61 2.65
CA GLY A 83 13.71 -13.73 3.82
C GLY A 83 13.24 -12.29 3.53
N TRP A 84 13.18 -11.91 2.25
CA TRP A 84 12.65 -10.60 1.87
C TRP A 84 11.12 -10.60 1.80
N ARG A 85 10.55 -9.41 1.87
CA ARG A 85 9.11 -9.22 1.68
C ARG A 85 8.80 -7.95 0.88
N VAL A 86 7.82 -8.06 0.02
CA VAL A 86 7.21 -6.96 -0.74
C VAL A 86 5.89 -6.62 -0.08
N CYS A 87 5.75 -5.39 0.42
CA CYS A 87 4.49 -4.92 1.00
C CYS A 87 3.80 -3.96 0.03
N GLY A 88 2.49 -4.12 -0.09
CA GLY A 88 1.70 -3.36 -1.04
C GLY A 88 0.23 -3.30 -0.65
N GLU A 89 -0.56 -2.66 -1.49
CA GLU A 89 -2.01 -2.58 -1.37
C GLU A 89 -2.65 -3.50 -2.41
N ASN A 90 -3.45 -4.46 -1.97
CA ASN A 90 -4.30 -5.30 -2.80
C ASN A 90 -5.59 -4.52 -3.10
N MET A 91 -5.73 -4.10 -4.35
CA MET A 91 -6.81 -3.26 -4.85
C MET A 91 -7.90 -4.07 -5.54
N PHE A 92 -7.89 -5.41 -5.48
CA PHE A 92 -8.87 -6.23 -6.18
C PHE A 92 -10.30 -5.92 -5.72
N ALA A 93 -10.56 -5.99 -4.41
CA ALA A 93 -11.85 -5.66 -3.87
C ALA A 93 -12.00 -4.15 -3.64
N ARG A 94 -13.17 -3.60 -4.01
CA ARG A 94 -13.58 -2.25 -3.67
C ARG A 94 -13.81 -2.13 -2.17
N HIS A 95 -13.22 -1.11 -1.58
CA HIS A 95 -13.44 -0.73 -0.20
C HIS A 95 -14.38 0.48 -0.11
N SER A 96 -13.93 1.62 0.40
CA SER A 96 -14.77 2.82 0.50
C SER A 96 -14.79 3.67 -0.77
N LEU A 97 -13.76 3.55 -1.62
CA LEU A 97 -13.65 4.26 -2.88
C LEU A 97 -13.67 3.30 -4.07
N PRO A 98 -14.39 3.64 -5.15
CA PRO A 98 -14.28 2.92 -6.42
C PRO A 98 -13.04 3.39 -7.19
N TYR A 99 -12.37 2.43 -7.85
CA TYR A 99 -11.29 2.68 -8.80
C TYR A 99 -11.63 2.00 -10.12
N ASP A 100 -11.64 2.75 -11.22
CA ASP A 100 -12.07 2.25 -12.53
C ASP A 100 -10.96 2.23 -13.59
N ASP A 101 -9.74 2.71 -13.25
CA ASP A 101 -8.60 2.85 -14.18
C ASP A 101 -7.27 2.48 -13.49
N LEU A 102 -7.22 1.33 -12.82
CA LEU A 102 -6.00 0.86 -12.17
C LEU A 102 -5.03 0.24 -13.17
N ASP A 103 -3.74 0.48 -13.00
CA ASP A 103 -2.68 -0.21 -13.77
C ASP A 103 -2.52 -1.67 -13.32
N SER A 104 -2.92 -2.00 -12.09
CA SER A 104 -2.86 -3.34 -11.50
C SER A 104 -3.79 -3.43 -10.29
N TRP A 105 -4.19 -4.64 -9.90
CA TRP A 105 -4.84 -4.87 -8.60
C TRP A 105 -3.87 -5.03 -7.43
N PHE A 106 -2.56 -4.80 -7.63
CA PHE A 106 -1.58 -4.73 -6.55
C PHE A 106 -0.55 -3.66 -6.82
N TYR A 107 -0.35 -2.77 -5.86
CA TYR A 107 0.65 -1.72 -5.88
C TYR A 107 1.63 -1.91 -4.74
N GLY A 108 2.91 -2.11 -5.06
CA GLY A 108 3.97 -2.21 -4.06
C GLY A 108 4.38 -0.83 -3.54
N PHE A 109 4.64 -0.70 -2.25
CA PHE A 109 5.05 0.57 -1.65
C PHE A 109 6.24 0.44 -0.70
N SER A 110 6.65 -0.76 -0.31
CA SER A 110 7.90 -0.98 0.42
C SER A 110 8.42 -2.39 0.22
N VAL A 111 9.74 -2.51 0.25
CA VAL A 111 10.45 -3.79 0.23
C VAL A 111 11.35 -3.85 1.46
N TRP A 112 11.36 -4.98 2.12
CA TRP A 112 12.14 -5.22 3.32
C TRP A 112 13.07 -6.40 3.08
N ASP A 113 14.33 -6.24 3.47
CA ASP A 113 15.32 -7.32 3.38
C ASP A 113 15.20 -8.35 4.52
N ALA A 114 16.10 -9.34 4.51
CA ALA A 114 16.13 -10.42 5.50
C ALA A 114 16.48 -9.92 6.91
N ASP A 115 17.19 -8.80 7.03
CA ASP A 115 17.59 -8.19 8.28
C ASP A 115 16.51 -7.26 8.86
N GLY A 116 15.37 -7.16 8.19
CA GLY A 116 14.25 -6.32 8.62
C GLY A 116 14.47 -4.83 8.36
N ARG A 117 15.32 -4.48 7.39
CA ARG A 117 15.49 -3.11 6.91
C ARG A 117 14.59 -2.84 5.72
N CYS A 118 13.87 -1.73 5.76
CA CYS A 118 13.17 -1.19 4.61
C CYS A 118 14.18 -0.60 3.63
N LEU A 119 14.13 -1.01 2.37
CA LEU A 119 14.95 -0.42 1.32
C LEU A 119 14.64 1.06 1.15
N ASP A 120 15.63 1.82 0.66
CA ASP A 120 15.36 3.18 0.17
C ASP A 120 14.31 3.14 -0.96
N TRP A 121 13.71 4.31 -1.23
CA TRP A 121 12.61 4.42 -2.19
C TRP A 121 13.04 4.03 -3.62
N ASP A 122 14.20 4.48 -4.06
CA ASP A 122 14.64 4.28 -5.44
C ASP A 122 14.96 2.80 -5.71
N ARG A 123 15.62 2.11 -4.76
CA ARG A 123 15.81 0.65 -4.81
C ARG A 123 14.48 -0.11 -4.72
N THR A 124 13.55 0.36 -3.89
CA THR A 124 12.20 -0.21 -3.81
C THR A 124 11.51 -0.15 -5.17
N VAL A 125 11.51 1.03 -5.83
CA VAL A 125 10.91 1.22 -7.16
C VAL A 125 11.59 0.36 -8.23
N ALA A 126 12.93 0.31 -8.21
CA ALA A 126 13.69 -0.51 -9.17
C ALA A 126 13.36 -1.99 -9.07
N LEU A 127 13.29 -2.54 -7.83
CA LEU A 127 12.95 -3.93 -7.59
C LEU A 127 11.49 -4.23 -8.00
N LEU A 128 10.55 -3.40 -7.60
CA LEU A 128 9.13 -3.56 -7.94
C LEU A 128 8.92 -3.52 -9.46
N ARG A 129 9.60 -2.61 -10.14
CA ARG A 129 9.58 -2.54 -11.62
C ARG A 129 10.11 -3.83 -12.25
N GLY A 130 11.21 -4.38 -11.73
CA GLY A 130 11.77 -5.67 -12.16
C GLY A 130 10.79 -6.83 -11.98
N LEU A 131 9.93 -6.76 -10.96
CA LEU A 131 8.87 -7.74 -10.70
C LEU A 131 7.59 -7.48 -11.53
N GLY A 132 7.52 -6.38 -12.28
CA GLY A 132 6.30 -5.95 -12.99
C GLY A 132 5.19 -5.47 -12.05
N VAL A 133 5.54 -4.97 -10.87
CA VAL A 133 4.62 -4.44 -9.86
C VAL A 133 4.69 -2.90 -9.87
N PRO A 134 3.58 -2.19 -10.14
CA PRO A 134 3.55 -0.74 -10.08
C PRO A 134 3.65 -0.25 -8.63
N VAL A 135 4.04 1.02 -8.48
CA VAL A 135 4.00 1.76 -7.22
C VAL A 135 2.82 2.73 -7.22
N PRO A 136 2.27 3.11 -6.05
CA PRO A 136 1.28 4.18 -5.97
C PRO A 136 1.81 5.47 -6.61
N ARG A 137 0.91 6.26 -7.19
CA ARG A 137 1.26 7.53 -7.82
C ARG A 137 2.05 8.41 -6.88
N VAL A 138 3.22 8.89 -7.33
CA VAL A 138 4.01 9.89 -6.61
C VAL A 138 3.36 11.25 -6.81
N LEU A 139 3.00 11.89 -5.71
CA LEU A 139 2.37 13.20 -5.68
C LEU A 139 3.38 14.32 -5.47
N TRP A 140 4.45 14.02 -4.73
CA TRP A 140 5.51 14.98 -4.44
C TRP A 140 6.79 14.26 -3.99
N ARG A 141 7.95 14.86 -4.23
CA ARG A 141 9.25 14.41 -3.73
C ARG A 141 10.14 15.64 -3.48
N GLY A 142 10.85 15.67 -2.35
CA GLY A 142 11.79 16.72 -1.98
C GLY A 142 12.13 16.69 -0.50
N VAL A 143 12.88 17.68 -0.02
CA VAL A 143 13.15 17.81 1.41
C VAL A 143 11.84 18.10 2.15
N PHE A 144 11.58 17.36 3.25
CA PHE A 144 10.33 17.47 3.99
C PHE A 144 10.02 18.92 4.35
N GLU A 145 8.88 19.40 3.87
CA GLU A 145 8.33 20.71 4.16
C GLU A 145 6.83 20.57 4.48
N GLU A 146 6.46 20.85 5.72
CA GLU A 146 5.06 20.72 6.19
C GLU A 146 4.09 21.57 5.34
N ARG A 147 4.50 22.78 4.98
CA ARG A 147 3.67 23.68 4.15
C ARG A 147 3.41 23.08 2.76
N ALA A 148 4.41 22.46 2.14
CA ALA A 148 4.25 21.81 0.84
C ALA A 148 3.26 20.64 0.93
N LEU A 149 3.37 19.79 1.97
CA LEU A 149 2.47 18.66 2.15
C LEU A 149 1.03 19.09 2.45
N ARG A 150 0.84 20.17 3.23
CA ARG A 150 -0.49 20.75 3.49
C ARG A 150 -1.12 21.42 2.27
N ALA A 151 -0.29 21.86 1.31
CA ALA A 151 -0.74 22.50 0.07
C ALA A 151 -1.06 21.48 -1.05
N LEU A 152 -0.79 20.18 -0.84
CA LEU A 152 -1.13 19.15 -1.82
C LEU A 152 -2.64 19.17 -2.12
N ARG A 153 -2.96 19.27 -3.40
CA ARG A 153 -4.35 19.20 -3.87
C ARG A 153 -4.68 17.76 -4.25
N LEU A 154 -5.64 17.19 -3.55
CA LEU A 154 -6.15 15.85 -3.79
C LEU A 154 -7.57 15.94 -4.33
N ASP A 155 -7.91 15.02 -5.23
CA ASP A 155 -9.30 14.77 -5.59
C ASP A 155 -9.92 13.85 -4.53
N LEU A 156 -10.52 14.44 -3.49
CA LEU A 156 -11.06 13.69 -2.35
C LEU A 156 -12.28 12.83 -2.71
N ALA A 157 -12.85 12.97 -3.91
CA ALA A 157 -13.87 12.06 -4.41
C ALA A 157 -13.27 10.72 -4.89
N ARG A 158 -11.99 10.74 -5.29
CA ARG A 158 -11.30 9.58 -5.90
C ARG A 158 -10.06 9.13 -5.12
N GLN A 159 -9.58 9.91 -4.16
CA GLN A 159 -8.35 9.65 -3.40
C GLN A 159 -8.64 9.63 -1.89
N GLU A 160 -8.16 8.61 -1.21
CA GLU A 160 -8.31 8.50 0.25
C GLU A 160 -7.40 9.48 1.00
N GLY A 161 -6.22 9.75 0.43
CA GLY A 161 -5.21 10.57 1.06
C GLY A 161 -3.82 10.35 0.47
N TYR A 162 -2.80 10.54 1.31
CA TYR A 162 -1.41 10.29 0.93
C TYR A 162 -0.60 9.64 2.06
N VAL A 163 0.50 9.01 1.68
CA VAL A 163 1.54 8.52 2.59
C VAL A 163 2.82 9.29 2.29
N VAL A 164 3.46 9.83 3.34
CA VAL A 164 4.81 10.39 3.28
C VAL A 164 5.79 9.39 3.91
N ARG A 165 6.91 9.14 3.24
CA ARG A 165 8.01 8.36 3.77
C ARG A 165 9.36 9.00 3.43
N VAL A 166 10.37 8.79 4.26
CA VAL A 166 11.75 9.16 3.89
C VAL A 166 12.20 8.36 2.66
N VAL A 167 13.00 8.99 1.81
CA VAL A 167 13.60 8.33 0.66
C VAL A 167 14.62 7.29 1.11
N ASP A 168 15.42 7.60 2.11
CA ASP A 168 16.42 6.70 2.68
C ASP A 168 15.80 5.38 3.19
N GLY A 169 16.62 4.32 3.23
CA GLY A 169 16.29 3.09 3.93
C GLY A 169 16.35 3.24 5.46
N PHE A 170 15.57 2.44 6.19
CA PHE A 170 15.49 2.50 7.65
C PHE A 170 15.19 1.14 8.27
N GLY A 171 15.50 0.99 9.57
CA GLY A 171 15.16 -0.20 10.34
C GLY A 171 13.70 -0.22 10.78
N ALA A 172 13.17 -1.41 11.09
CA ALA A 172 11.76 -1.58 11.48
C ALA A 172 11.38 -0.73 12.72
N GLN A 173 12.28 -0.56 13.65
CA GLN A 173 12.09 0.26 14.86
C GLN A 173 11.93 1.76 14.57
N GLU A 174 12.44 2.22 13.41
CA GLU A 174 12.36 3.62 13.00
C GLU A 174 11.06 3.93 12.23
N PHE A 175 10.29 2.91 11.84
CA PHE A 175 9.12 3.06 10.95
C PHE A 175 8.19 4.20 11.36
N GLY A 176 7.84 4.28 12.66
CA GLY A 176 6.92 5.29 13.18
C GLY A 176 7.41 6.73 13.09
N ALA A 177 8.74 6.94 12.92
CA ALA A 177 9.36 8.25 12.70
C ALA A 177 9.64 8.53 11.22
N ARG A 178 9.62 7.51 10.37
CA ARG A 178 10.02 7.59 8.94
C ARG A 178 8.84 7.54 7.96
N VAL A 179 7.67 7.09 8.44
CA VAL A 179 6.47 6.93 7.60
C VAL A 179 5.26 7.48 8.33
N ALA A 180 4.48 8.31 7.65
CA ALA A 180 3.21 8.83 8.16
C ALA A 180 2.17 8.93 7.04
N LYS A 181 0.89 9.02 7.42
CA LYS A 181 -0.23 9.15 6.49
C LYS A 181 -1.08 10.38 6.79
N TRP A 182 -1.68 10.91 5.74
CA TRP A 182 -2.79 11.84 5.80
C TRP A 182 -4.01 11.20 5.15
N VAL A 183 -5.15 11.26 5.81
CA VAL A 183 -6.40 10.65 5.34
C VAL A 183 -7.51 11.68 5.41
N ARG A 184 -8.36 11.73 4.39
CA ARG A 184 -9.53 12.62 4.33
C ARG A 184 -10.51 12.33 5.47
N ALA A 185 -11.31 13.34 5.85
CA ALA A 185 -12.40 13.11 6.78
C ALA A 185 -13.46 12.14 6.19
N GLY A 186 -14.10 11.37 7.04
CA GLY A 186 -15.22 10.50 6.63
C GLY A 186 -14.84 9.31 5.75
N HIS A 187 -13.59 8.87 5.75
CA HIS A 187 -13.16 7.73 4.94
C HIS A 187 -13.74 6.38 5.41
N VAL A 188 -14.18 6.27 6.65
CA VAL A 188 -14.85 5.08 7.22
C VAL A 188 -16.33 5.40 7.41
N THR A 189 -17.14 5.26 6.37
CA THR A 189 -18.59 5.55 6.42
C THR A 189 -19.47 4.30 6.28
N THR A 190 -18.90 3.14 5.97
CA THR A 190 -19.68 1.91 5.78
C THR A 190 -19.80 1.15 7.11
N GLY A 191 -21.01 1.09 7.67
CA GLY A 191 -21.34 0.31 8.88
C GLY A 191 -21.24 -1.21 8.70
N THR A 192 -20.98 -1.70 7.49
CA THR A 192 -20.75 -3.12 7.20
C THR A 192 -19.29 -3.33 6.84
N HIS A 193 -18.61 -4.18 7.59
CA HIS A 193 -17.22 -4.52 7.31
C HIS A 193 -17.13 -5.17 5.92
N TRP A 194 -16.33 -4.62 5.00
CA TRP A 194 -16.21 -5.07 3.61
C TRP A 194 -15.98 -6.59 3.45
N MET A 195 -15.33 -7.23 4.45
CA MET A 195 -15.10 -8.68 4.44
C MET A 195 -16.37 -9.54 4.55
N HIS A 196 -17.51 -8.96 4.91
CA HIS A 196 -18.80 -9.67 5.00
C HIS A 196 -19.73 -9.33 3.84
N ALA A 197 -19.34 -8.41 2.97
CA ALA A 197 -20.06 -8.06 1.76
C ALA A 197 -19.59 -8.93 0.57
N ALA A 198 -20.44 -9.04 -0.46
CA ALA A 198 -20.02 -9.62 -1.73
C ALA A 198 -18.83 -8.82 -2.28
N VAL A 199 -17.82 -9.52 -2.79
CA VAL A 199 -16.65 -8.87 -3.40
C VAL A 199 -17.08 -8.15 -4.67
N VAL A 200 -16.90 -6.84 -4.68
CA VAL A 200 -17.04 -6.00 -5.87
C VAL A 200 -15.65 -5.64 -6.33
N GLU A 201 -15.31 -5.97 -7.58
CA GLU A 201 -13.97 -5.70 -8.11
C GLU A 201 -13.81 -4.22 -8.47
N ASN A 202 -12.58 -3.70 -8.29
CA ASN A 202 -12.17 -2.45 -8.90
C ASN A 202 -11.80 -2.67 -10.38
N GLY A 203 -11.98 -1.64 -11.20
CA GLY A 203 -11.72 -1.68 -12.64
C GLY A 203 -10.22 -1.54 -12.97
N LEU A 204 -9.79 -2.27 -14.00
CA LEU A 204 -8.46 -2.10 -14.60
C LEU A 204 -8.53 -1.18 -15.80
N GLY A 205 -7.56 -0.28 -15.93
CA GLY A 205 -7.39 0.61 -17.06
C GLY A 205 -6.71 -0.06 -18.25
N ALA A 206 -6.65 0.67 -19.36
CA ALA A 206 -6.04 0.19 -20.62
C ALA A 206 -4.53 -0.12 -20.49
N ARG A 207 -3.86 0.41 -19.47
CA ARG A 207 -2.42 0.17 -19.20
C ARG A 207 -2.15 -1.09 -18.39
N ALA A 208 -3.21 -1.73 -17.86
CA ALA A 208 -3.04 -2.97 -17.10
C ALA A 208 -2.46 -4.07 -18.00
N PRO A 209 -1.47 -4.83 -17.52
CA PRO A 209 -0.86 -5.88 -18.32
C PRO A 209 -1.88 -7.00 -18.63
N LEU A 210 -1.85 -7.55 -19.84
CA LEU A 210 -2.81 -8.56 -20.32
C LEU A 210 -2.96 -9.78 -19.39
N TRP A 211 -1.89 -10.18 -18.69
CA TRP A 211 -1.96 -11.28 -17.74
C TRP A 211 -2.81 -10.94 -16.49
N ALA A 212 -2.86 -9.66 -16.10
CA ALA A 212 -3.69 -9.22 -14.98
C ALA A 212 -5.18 -9.38 -15.31
N VAL A 213 -5.57 -9.06 -16.55
CA VAL A 213 -6.96 -9.17 -17.04
C VAL A 213 -7.40 -10.64 -17.14
N ARG A 214 -6.52 -11.55 -17.59
CA ARG A 214 -6.87 -12.96 -17.79
C ARG A 214 -7.05 -13.76 -16.50
N SER A 215 -6.40 -13.36 -15.42
CA SER A 215 -6.52 -14.04 -14.11
C SER A 215 -7.87 -13.81 -13.42
N GLY A 216 -8.60 -12.76 -13.79
CA GLY A 216 -9.96 -12.49 -13.30
C GLY A 216 -11.08 -13.22 -14.05
N ALA A 217 -10.82 -13.71 -15.27
CA ALA A 217 -11.86 -14.25 -16.16
C ALA A 217 -12.19 -15.76 -15.95
N HIS A 218 -11.61 -16.43 -14.95
CA HIS A 218 -11.83 -17.87 -14.73
C HIS A 218 -12.59 -18.22 -13.45
N ALA A 219 -13.47 -17.36 -12.97
CA ALA A 219 -14.39 -17.66 -11.86
C ALA A 219 -15.80 -18.10 -12.30
N GLU A 220 -16.03 -18.27 -13.61
CA GLU A 220 -17.29 -18.82 -14.09
C GLU A 220 -17.03 -20.05 -14.95
N ILE A 221 -16.86 -21.22 -14.33
CA ILE A 221 -17.24 -22.54 -14.87
C ILE A 221 -17.26 -23.53 -13.68
N GLY A 222 -18.44 -24.02 -13.35
CA GLY A 222 -18.64 -25.25 -12.58
C GLY A 222 -19.49 -25.14 -11.34
#